data_ac1f373a7d2ff9de781554c382b32db0
#
_entry.id   ac1f373a7d2ff9de781554c382b32db0
#
_cell.length_a   1.000
_cell.length_b   1.000
_cell.length_c   1.000
_cell.angle_alpha   90.00
_cell.angle_beta   90.00
_cell.angle_gamma   90.00
#
_symmetry.space_group_name_H-M   'P 1'
#
loop_
_entity.id
_entity.type
_entity.pdbx_description
1 polymer ?
#
loop_
_entity_poly.entity_id
_entity_poly.type
_entity_poly.pdbx_seq_one_letter_code
_entity_poly.pdbx_strand_id
1 'polypeptide(L)'
;MVLVSLYMSDDYCQSPSDIYKELQFSKTNITHIIDKLEKKNIAKRINNKNDRRSKSICLTPDGVTLDQKLINTQNVMLKKIWSGLSDDEMKTFELANKKLLSNLNVN
;
A
#
# COMPACT_ATOMS: atom_id res chain seq x y z
N MET A 1 -0.41 2.88 3.24
CA MET A 1 -1.01 1.57 3.09
C MET A 1 -1.76 1.43 1.77
N VAL A 2 -2.85 2.16 1.55
CA VAL A 2 -3.54 2.11 0.24
C VAL A 2 -2.62 2.55 -0.90
N LEU A 3 -1.85 3.62 -0.71
CA LEU A 3 -0.90 4.11 -1.72
C LEU A 3 0.15 3.07 -2.09
N VAL A 4 0.73 2.41 -1.11
CA VAL A 4 1.75 1.38 -1.35
C VAL A 4 1.14 0.18 -2.08
N SER A 5 -0.06 -0.23 -1.67
CA SER A 5 -0.79 -1.32 -2.33
C SER A 5 -1.02 -1.03 -3.81
N LEU A 6 -1.47 0.18 -4.14
CA LEU A 6 -1.68 0.60 -5.53
C LEU A 6 -0.37 0.68 -6.32
N TYR A 7 0.68 1.22 -5.71
CA TYR A 7 1.98 1.35 -6.36
C TYR A 7 2.58 0.01 -6.75
N MET A 8 2.38 -1.01 -5.91
CA MET A 8 2.90 -2.36 -6.15
C MET A 8 1.99 -3.21 -7.05
N SER A 9 0.83 -2.70 -7.42
CA SER A 9 -0.13 -3.40 -8.29
C SER A 9 0.17 -3.16 -9.77
N ASP A 10 -0.32 -4.07 -10.63
CA ASP A 10 -0.19 -3.93 -12.08
C ASP A 10 -0.86 -2.64 -12.55
N ASP A 11 -0.16 -1.88 -13.38
CA ASP A 11 -0.62 -0.59 -13.91
C ASP A 11 -1.03 0.41 -12.83
N TYR A 12 -0.54 0.22 -11.60
CA TYR A 12 -0.89 1.05 -10.43
C TYR A 12 -2.38 1.05 -10.12
N CYS A 13 -3.08 -0.03 -10.49
CA CYS A 13 -4.53 -0.16 -10.31
C CYS A 13 -4.87 -1.40 -9.51
N GLN A 14 -5.96 -1.32 -8.74
CA GLN A 14 -6.47 -2.45 -7.97
C GLN A 14 -7.97 -2.31 -7.79
N SER A 15 -8.69 -3.43 -7.71
CA SER A 15 -10.11 -3.39 -7.40
C SER A 15 -10.31 -3.06 -5.91
N PRO A 16 -11.43 -2.41 -5.53
CA PRO A 16 -11.74 -2.17 -4.12
C PRO A 16 -11.77 -3.45 -3.29
N SER A 17 -12.29 -4.55 -3.85
CA SER A 17 -12.34 -5.84 -3.17
C SER A 17 -10.96 -6.35 -2.80
N ASP A 18 -9.99 -6.21 -3.70
CA ASP A 18 -8.61 -6.62 -3.45
C ASP A 18 -7.96 -5.75 -2.37
N ILE A 19 -8.25 -4.46 -2.37
CA ILE A 19 -7.76 -3.54 -1.33
C ILE A 19 -8.32 -3.93 0.05
N TYR A 20 -9.61 -4.24 0.13
CA TYR A 20 -10.24 -4.66 1.39
C TYR A 20 -9.62 -5.94 1.93
N LYS A 21 -9.37 -6.92 1.04
CA LYS A 21 -8.77 -8.20 1.43
C LYS A 21 -7.35 -8.05 1.90
N GLU A 22 -6.56 -7.24 1.21
CA GLU A 22 -5.14 -7.06 1.51
C GLU A 22 -4.94 -6.29 2.81
N LEU A 23 -5.66 -5.20 3.01
CA LEU A 23 -5.46 -4.30 4.15
C LEU A 23 -6.32 -4.67 5.36
N GLN A 24 -7.35 -5.49 5.20
CA GLN A 24 -8.27 -5.92 6.26
C GLN A 24 -8.94 -4.77 7.01
N PHE A 25 -9.07 -3.61 6.35
CA PHE A 25 -9.83 -2.48 6.88
C PHE A 25 -11.30 -2.61 6.50
N SER A 26 -12.18 -1.92 7.23
CA SER A 26 -13.59 -1.87 6.88
C SER A 26 -13.81 -1.17 5.52
N LYS A 27 -14.86 -1.55 4.80
CA LYS A 27 -15.23 -0.91 3.54
C LYS A 27 -15.41 0.59 3.69
N THR A 28 -16.02 1.02 4.80
CA THR A 28 -16.25 2.44 5.08
C THR A 28 -14.93 3.21 5.19
N ASN A 29 -13.95 2.68 5.92
CA ASN A 29 -12.65 3.32 6.08
C ASN A 29 -11.91 3.41 4.75
N ILE A 30 -11.91 2.34 3.95
CA ILE A 30 -11.27 2.32 2.64
C ILE A 30 -11.95 3.35 1.71
N THR A 31 -13.27 3.41 1.70
CA THR A 31 -14.02 4.39 0.89
C THR A 31 -13.64 5.83 1.26
N HIS A 32 -13.56 6.14 2.54
CA HIS A 32 -13.13 7.45 3.00
C HIS A 32 -11.71 7.81 2.56
N ILE A 33 -10.79 6.86 2.64
CA ILE A 33 -9.41 7.05 2.21
C ILE A 33 -9.37 7.33 0.71
N ILE A 34 -10.08 6.52 -0.09
CA ILE A 34 -10.13 6.69 -1.55
C ILE A 34 -10.73 8.05 -1.91
N ASP A 35 -11.81 8.46 -1.24
CA ASP A 35 -12.43 9.77 -1.48
C ASP A 35 -11.45 10.92 -1.24
N LYS A 36 -10.66 10.83 -0.17
CA LYS A 36 -9.63 11.83 0.12
C LYS A 36 -8.52 11.84 -0.94
N LEU A 37 -8.11 10.67 -1.40
CA LEU A 37 -7.09 10.57 -2.43
C LEU A 37 -7.58 11.13 -3.76
N GLU A 38 -8.85 10.93 -4.10
CA GLU A 38 -9.45 11.53 -5.30
C GLU A 38 -9.49 13.06 -5.20
N LYS A 39 -9.88 13.60 -4.06
CA LYS A 39 -9.91 15.06 -3.84
C LYS A 39 -8.54 15.69 -4.03
N LYS A 40 -7.47 15.00 -3.65
CA LYS A 40 -6.10 15.47 -3.78
C LYS A 40 -5.49 15.15 -5.14
N ASN A 41 -6.25 14.55 -6.04
CA ASN A 41 -5.78 14.11 -7.37
C ASN A 41 -4.61 13.12 -7.31
N ILE A 42 -4.58 12.28 -6.28
CA ILE A 42 -3.55 11.25 -6.11
C ILE A 42 -4.01 9.91 -6.69
N ALA A 43 -5.31 9.63 -6.61
CA ALA A 43 -5.92 8.43 -7.15
C ALA A 43 -7.23 8.78 -7.83
N LYS A 44 -7.73 7.86 -8.66
CA LYS A 44 -9.03 8.02 -9.33
C LYS A 44 -9.71 6.66 -9.47
N ARG A 45 -11.04 6.68 -9.50
CA ARG A 45 -11.85 5.51 -9.83
C ARG A 45 -12.03 5.44 -11.33
N ILE A 46 -11.79 4.27 -11.92
CA ILE A 46 -11.91 4.04 -13.35
C ILE A 46 -12.83 2.85 -13.56
N ASN A 47 -13.74 2.96 -14.54
CA ASN A 47 -14.60 1.83 -14.92
C ASN A 47 -13.77 0.77 -15.65
N ASN A 48 -13.95 -0.49 -15.29
CA ASN A 48 -13.32 -1.59 -16.02
C ASN A 48 -13.93 -1.71 -17.42
N LYS A 49 -13.05 -1.93 -18.40
CA LYS A 49 -13.48 -2.02 -19.81
C LYS A 49 -14.47 -3.15 -20.07
N ASN A 50 -14.38 -4.24 -19.29
CA ASN A 50 -15.16 -5.45 -19.50
C ASN A 50 -16.40 -5.54 -18.60
N ASP A 51 -16.53 -4.69 -17.60
CA ASP A 51 -17.67 -4.69 -16.69
C ASP A 51 -17.92 -3.27 -16.18
N ARG A 52 -19.02 -2.68 -16.63
CA ARG A 52 -19.42 -1.32 -16.21
C ARG A 52 -19.77 -1.22 -14.74
N ARG A 53 -20.05 -2.38 -14.08
CA ARG A 53 -20.42 -2.41 -12.66
C ARG A 53 -19.21 -2.40 -11.74
N SER A 54 -18.05 -2.80 -12.22
CA SER A 54 -16.85 -2.82 -11.41
C SER A 54 -15.97 -1.63 -11.75
N LYS A 55 -15.37 -1.06 -10.70
CA LYS A 55 -14.44 0.05 -10.80
C LYS A 55 -13.10 -0.36 -10.24
N SER A 56 -12.04 0.11 -10.88
CA SER A 56 -10.68 -0.02 -10.34
C SER A 56 -10.24 1.30 -9.75
N ILE A 57 -9.43 1.23 -8.71
CA ILE A 57 -8.77 2.39 -8.12
C ILE A 57 -7.36 2.44 -8.68
N CYS A 58 -6.99 3.56 -9.30
CA CYS A 58 -5.70 3.72 -9.95
C CYS A 58 -5.00 4.98 -9.43
N LEU A 59 -3.67 4.90 -9.30
CA LEU A 59 -2.89 6.10 -9.04
C LEU A 59 -2.87 7.00 -10.27
N THR A 60 -2.97 8.30 -10.04
CA THR A 60 -2.70 9.31 -11.07
C THR A 60 -1.18 9.44 -11.26
N PRO A 61 -0.70 10.08 -12.35
CA PRO A 61 0.73 10.38 -12.46
C PRO A 61 1.28 11.13 -11.26
N ASP A 62 0.53 12.06 -10.70
CA ASP A 62 0.91 12.77 -9.47
C ASP A 62 0.99 11.82 -8.28
N GLY A 63 0.07 10.85 -8.20
CA GLY A 63 0.07 9.84 -7.15
C GLY A 63 1.29 8.93 -7.24
N VAL A 64 1.68 8.51 -8.43
CA VAL A 64 2.89 7.71 -8.64
C VAL A 64 4.13 8.47 -8.19
N THR A 65 4.24 9.75 -8.57
CA THR A 65 5.37 10.59 -8.18
C THR A 65 5.45 10.77 -6.66
N LEU A 66 4.30 11.01 -6.02
CA LEU A 66 4.23 11.16 -4.56
C LEU A 66 4.68 9.87 -3.86
N ASP A 67 4.18 8.73 -4.32
CA ASP A 67 4.49 7.44 -3.71
C ASP A 67 5.98 7.09 -3.85
N GLN A 68 6.58 7.40 -5.00
CA GLN A 68 8.02 7.23 -5.20
C GLN A 68 8.83 8.06 -4.20
N LYS A 69 8.42 9.30 -3.95
CA LYS A 69 9.08 10.15 -2.95
C LYS A 69 8.95 9.59 -1.54
N LEU A 70 7.77 9.08 -1.19
CA LEU A 70 7.53 8.48 0.12
C LEU A 70 8.38 7.23 0.32
N ILE A 71 8.43 6.36 -0.68
CA ILE A 71 9.23 5.13 -0.64
C ILE A 71 10.71 5.47 -0.50
N ASN A 72 11.21 6.43 -1.29
CA ASN A 72 12.60 6.85 -1.20
C ASN A 72 12.95 7.42 0.17
N THR A 73 12.06 8.22 0.75
CA THR A 73 12.24 8.76 2.09
C THR A 73 12.29 7.66 3.14
N GLN A 74 11.38 6.68 3.05
CA GLN A 74 11.37 5.53 3.94
C GLN A 74 12.66 4.71 3.82
N ASN A 75 13.13 4.48 2.61
CA ASN A 75 14.37 3.74 2.36
C ASN A 75 15.60 4.44 2.96
N VAL A 76 15.67 5.76 2.85
CA VAL A 76 16.75 6.54 3.47
C VAL A 76 16.71 6.42 5.00
N MET A 77 15.51 6.53 5.58
CA MET A 77 15.33 6.36 7.03
C MET A 77 15.68 4.95 7.49
N LEU A 78 15.24 3.93 6.74
CA LEU A 78 15.54 2.53 7.05
C LEU A 78 17.04 2.26 7.02
N LYS A 79 17.76 2.78 6.03
CA LYS A 79 19.21 2.66 5.97
C LYS A 79 19.89 3.24 7.21
N LYS A 80 19.41 4.36 7.73
CA LYS A 80 19.94 4.97 8.95
C LYS A 80 19.65 4.11 10.18
N ILE A 81 18.44 3.59 10.28
CA ILE A 81 18.00 2.74 11.40
C ILE A 81 18.79 1.42 11.40
N TRP A 82 18.99 0.82 10.22
CA TRP A 82 19.67 -0.46 10.07
C TRP A 82 21.20 -0.34 10.06
N SER A 83 21.75 0.88 10.02
CA SER A 83 23.19 1.06 10.05
C SER A 83 23.78 0.53 11.37
N GLY A 84 24.87 -0.24 11.26
CA GLY A 84 25.48 -0.86 12.42
C GLY A 84 24.95 -2.22 12.80
N LEU A 85 23.89 -2.72 12.13
CA LEU A 85 23.40 -4.08 12.32
C LEU A 85 24.10 -5.04 11.35
N SER A 86 24.46 -6.23 11.85
CA SER A 86 24.97 -7.30 11.00
C SER A 86 23.84 -7.93 10.18
N ASP A 87 24.20 -8.69 9.14
CA ASP A 87 23.23 -9.42 8.33
C ASP A 87 22.45 -10.43 9.18
N ASP A 88 23.11 -11.09 10.13
CA ASP A 88 22.45 -12.03 11.03
C ASP A 88 21.45 -11.34 11.95
N GLU A 89 21.80 -10.17 12.48
CA GLU A 89 20.90 -9.37 13.31
C GLU A 89 19.68 -8.92 12.53
N MET A 90 19.86 -8.49 11.26
CA MET A 90 18.76 -8.11 10.38
C MET A 90 17.83 -9.27 10.10
N LYS A 91 18.38 -10.47 9.83
CA LYS A 91 17.57 -11.68 9.61
C LYS A 91 16.78 -12.06 10.85
N THR A 92 17.39 -11.98 12.03
CA THR A 92 16.72 -12.24 13.30
C THR A 92 15.55 -11.30 13.51
N PHE A 93 15.74 -10.02 13.23
CA PHE A 93 14.68 -9.01 13.33
C PHE A 93 13.53 -9.30 12.37
N GLU A 94 13.84 -9.63 11.11
CA GLU A 94 12.83 -9.95 10.11
C GLU A 94 11.99 -11.17 10.52
N LEU A 95 12.62 -12.21 11.04
CA LEU A 95 11.94 -13.41 11.53
C LEU A 95 11.03 -13.07 12.71
N ALA A 96 11.53 -12.30 13.67
CA ALA A 96 10.72 -11.87 14.81
C ALA A 96 9.52 -11.04 14.37
N ASN A 97 9.72 -10.14 13.43
CA ASN A 97 8.65 -9.29 12.88
C ASN A 97 7.57 -10.13 12.18
N LYS A 98 7.98 -11.11 11.40
CA LYS A 98 7.03 -12.04 10.75
C LYS A 98 6.20 -12.80 11.77
N LYS A 99 6.81 -13.28 12.85
CA LYS A 99 6.08 -13.98 13.93
C LYS A 99 5.07 -13.05 14.60
N LEU A 100 5.45 -11.80 14.88
CA LEU A 100 4.55 -10.83 15.48
C LEU A 100 3.35 -10.55 14.57
N LEU A 101 3.58 -10.34 13.29
CA LEU A 101 2.52 -10.11 12.30
C LEU A 101 1.60 -11.32 12.17
N SER A 102 2.18 -12.53 12.15
CA SER A 102 1.41 -13.76 12.09
C SER A 102 0.49 -13.91 13.32
N ASN A 103 0.99 -13.56 14.51
CA ASN A 103 0.19 -13.62 15.74
C ASN A 103 -0.99 -12.62 15.71
N LEU A 104 -0.81 -11.46 15.07
CA LEU A 104 -1.89 -10.48 14.92
C LEU A 104 -2.98 -10.96 13.95
N ASN A 105 -2.64 -11.82 13.00
CA ASN A 105 -3.55 -12.30 11.96
C ASN A 105 -4.24 -13.63 12.32
N VAL A 106 -4.03 -14.16 13.52
CA VAL A 106 -4.53 -15.49 13.93
C VAL A 106 -5.99 -15.47 14.38
N ASN A 107 -6.63 -14.35 14.39
CA ASN A 107 -8.04 -14.28 14.82
C ASN A 107 -9.00 -14.35 13.65
#